data_9b2c37caa3b6974458fd929a1ffb5a8a
#
_entry.id   9b2c37caa3b6974458fd929a1ffb5a8a
#
_cell.length_a   1.000
_cell.length_b   1.000
_cell.length_c   1.000
_cell.angle_alpha   90.00
_cell.angle_beta   90.00
_cell.angle_gamma   90.00
#
_symmetry.space_group_name_H-M   'P 1'
#
loop_
_entity.id
_entity.type
_entity.pdbx_description
1 polymer ?
#
loop_
_entity_poly.entity_id
_entity_poly.type
_entity_poly.pdbx_seq_one_letter_code
_entity_poly.pdbx_strand_id
1 'polypeptide(L)'
;MLKRNFILIALIVLVGLVSLFFDNETADEEILPSNQKIDLSNINEVLDTNFQIAEESYVIINLWATWCTPCIEEVGYLQELHDTGNFYVIGLLVDDSETNAKEFILEQNLTYQNVLSQDKIESFITQFFWSGIPTTLLLDPNFEVLHTFNGPVTYEMILDYVS
;
A
#
# COMPACT_ATOMS: atom_id res chain seq x y z
N MET A 1 28.27 -31.07 -45.25
CA MET A 1 26.89 -31.07 -44.71
C MET A 1 26.84 -31.52 -43.24
N LEU A 2 27.58 -32.50 -42.81
CA LEU A 2 27.53 -33.06 -41.45
C LEU A 2 27.92 -32.04 -40.36
N LYS A 3 28.99 -31.24 -40.56
CA LYS A 3 29.46 -30.24 -39.58
C LYS A 3 28.43 -29.11 -39.34
N ARG A 4 27.65 -28.69 -40.36
CA ARG A 4 26.63 -27.66 -40.25
C ARG A 4 25.43 -28.13 -39.43
N ASN A 5 25.05 -29.39 -39.57
CA ASN A 5 23.95 -29.98 -38.81
C ASN A 5 24.34 -30.17 -37.31
N PHE A 6 25.60 -30.49 -37.03
CA PHE A 6 26.11 -30.63 -35.67
C PHE A 6 26.08 -29.28 -34.91
N ILE A 7 26.44 -28.18 -35.58
CA ILE A 7 26.40 -26.83 -35.01
C ILE A 7 24.95 -26.41 -34.70
N LEU A 8 24.00 -26.71 -35.60
CA LEU A 8 22.58 -26.43 -35.39
C LEU A 8 21.99 -27.21 -34.21
N ILE A 9 22.34 -28.50 -34.10
CA ILE A 9 21.87 -29.31 -32.96
C ILE A 9 22.47 -28.80 -31.64
N ALA A 10 23.78 -28.45 -31.63
CA ALA A 10 24.40 -27.88 -30.45
C ALA A 10 23.78 -26.54 -30.00
N LEU A 11 23.40 -25.68 -30.97
CA LEU A 11 22.68 -24.43 -30.69
C LEU A 11 21.28 -24.65 -30.12
N ILE A 12 20.53 -25.62 -30.66
CA ILE A 12 19.18 -25.96 -30.15
C ILE A 12 19.27 -26.51 -28.73
N VAL A 13 20.26 -27.39 -28.46
CA VAL A 13 20.46 -27.92 -27.10
C VAL A 13 20.91 -26.82 -26.14
N LEU A 14 21.75 -25.88 -26.56
CA LEU A 14 22.18 -24.76 -25.75
C LEU A 14 21.03 -23.83 -25.43
N VAL A 15 20.18 -23.49 -26.41
CA VAL A 15 18.96 -22.68 -26.20
C VAL A 15 17.97 -23.39 -25.29
N GLY A 16 17.78 -24.70 -25.45
CA GLY A 16 16.94 -25.49 -24.57
C GLY A 16 17.46 -25.58 -23.13
N LEU A 17 18.78 -25.67 -22.94
CA LEU A 17 19.38 -25.61 -21.61
C LEU A 17 19.24 -24.22 -20.96
N VAL A 18 19.43 -23.16 -21.74
CA VAL A 18 19.24 -21.78 -21.26
C VAL A 18 17.79 -21.54 -20.87
N SER A 19 16.80 -22.05 -21.63
CA SER A 19 15.37 -21.93 -21.25
C SER A 19 15.09 -22.60 -19.90
N LEU A 20 15.70 -23.78 -19.63
CA LEU A 20 15.52 -24.48 -18.36
C LEU A 20 16.10 -23.71 -17.15
N PHE A 21 17.04 -22.79 -17.37
CA PHE A 21 17.56 -21.92 -16.32
C PHE A 21 16.74 -20.64 -16.14
N PHE A 22 15.98 -20.21 -17.15
CA PHE A 22 15.14 -19.00 -17.08
C PHE A 22 13.69 -19.28 -16.68
N ASP A 23 13.20 -20.53 -16.77
CA ASP A 23 11.84 -20.89 -16.38
C ASP A 23 11.62 -21.02 -14.86
N ASN A 24 12.60 -20.66 -14.03
CA ASN A 24 12.48 -20.81 -12.58
C ASN A 24 12.56 -19.48 -11.80
N GLU A 25 12.43 -18.35 -12.48
CA GLU A 25 12.10 -17.08 -11.83
C GLU A 25 10.60 -16.89 -11.90
N THR A 26 9.86 -17.72 -11.14
CA THR A 26 8.63 -17.24 -10.55
C THR A 26 9.06 -16.03 -9.74
N ALA A 27 8.59 -14.84 -10.13
CA ALA A 27 8.59 -13.70 -9.24
C ALA A 27 7.96 -14.20 -7.93
N ASP A 28 8.79 -14.52 -6.95
CA ASP A 28 8.35 -14.60 -5.58
C ASP A 28 7.79 -13.21 -5.31
N GLU A 29 6.47 -13.09 -5.40
CA GLU A 29 5.72 -12.04 -4.75
C GLU A 29 6.20 -12.12 -3.31
N GLU A 30 7.05 -11.18 -2.91
CA GLU A 30 7.57 -11.09 -1.55
C GLU A 30 6.36 -10.83 -0.67
N ILE A 31 5.71 -11.95 -0.27
CA ILE A 31 4.61 -11.96 0.68
C ILE A 31 5.24 -11.44 1.97
N LEU A 32 5.04 -10.15 2.23
CA LEU A 32 5.32 -9.57 3.53
C LEU A 32 4.70 -10.50 4.59
N PRO A 33 5.43 -10.81 5.67
CA PRO A 33 4.94 -11.74 6.66
C PRO A 33 3.56 -11.28 7.16
N SER A 34 2.57 -12.14 6.99
CA SER A 34 1.15 -11.90 7.30
C SER A 34 0.85 -11.74 8.81
N ASN A 35 1.83 -11.30 9.60
CA ASN A 35 1.74 -11.04 11.04
C ASN A 35 2.56 -9.82 11.45
N GLN A 36 2.80 -8.87 10.54
CA GLN A 36 3.43 -7.62 10.93
C GLN A 36 2.42 -6.77 11.69
N LYS A 37 2.72 -6.49 12.96
CA LYS A 37 1.91 -5.59 13.78
C LYS A 37 2.44 -4.16 13.66
N ILE A 38 1.55 -3.23 13.37
CA ILE A 38 1.87 -1.80 13.36
C ILE A 38 1.69 -1.26 14.78
N ASP A 39 2.72 -0.59 15.27
CA ASP A 39 2.63 0.06 16.57
C ASP A 39 1.87 1.39 16.44
N LEU A 40 0.61 1.37 16.86
CA LEU A 40 -0.25 2.56 16.93
C LEU A 40 -0.23 3.20 18.33
N SER A 41 0.65 2.79 19.26
CA SER A 41 0.71 3.34 20.61
C SER A 41 0.93 4.87 20.62
N ASN A 42 1.65 5.38 19.63
CA ASN A 42 1.92 6.81 19.45
C ASN A 42 1.03 7.46 18.39
N ILE A 43 -0.03 6.79 17.93
CA ILE A 43 -0.87 7.31 16.84
C ILE A 43 -1.49 8.66 17.20
N ASN A 44 -1.85 8.88 18.46
CA ASN A 44 -2.36 10.17 18.92
C ASN A 44 -1.35 11.31 18.82
N GLU A 45 -0.06 11.01 19.00
CA GLU A 45 1.02 11.97 18.80
C GLU A 45 1.20 12.28 17.30
N VAL A 46 1.12 11.25 16.46
CA VAL A 46 1.19 11.38 14.99
C VAL A 46 -0.01 12.17 14.47
N LEU A 47 -1.22 11.88 14.98
CA LEU A 47 -2.47 12.52 14.55
C LEU A 47 -2.71 13.90 15.17
N ASP A 48 -1.93 14.34 16.17
CA ASP A 48 -2.20 15.57 16.98
C ASP A 48 -3.57 15.59 17.64
N THR A 49 -4.14 14.45 17.98
CA THR A 49 -5.49 14.33 18.53
C THR A 49 -5.55 13.32 19.67
N ASN A 50 -6.52 13.49 20.59
CA ASN A 50 -6.87 12.44 21.56
C ASN A 50 -7.83 11.46 20.90
N PHE A 51 -7.33 10.76 19.90
CA PHE A 51 -8.13 9.89 19.08
C PHE A 51 -8.25 8.49 19.70
N GLN A 52 -9.45 7.89 19.59
CA GLN A 52 -9.71 6.50 19.98
C GLN A 52 -10.29 5.75 18.78
N ILE A 53 -9.55 4.74 18.33
CA ILE A 53 -10.07 3.77 17.37
C ILE A 53 -11.07 2.89 18.12
N ALA A 54 -12.27 2.72 17.58
CA ALA A 54 -13.25 1.82 18.17
C ALA A 54 -12.70 0.39 18.19
N GLU A 55 -12.92 -0.33 19.29
CA GLU A 55 -12.27 -1.64 19.56
C GLU A 55 -12.44 -2.71 18.46
N GLU A 56 -13.46 -2.58 17.60
CA GLU A 56 -13.77 -3.54 16.54
C GLU A 56 -13.55 -2.99 15.13
N SER A 57 -12.96 -1.80 14.99
CA SER A 57 -12.76 -1.18 13.67
C SER A 57 -11.49 -1.69 12.99
N TYR A 58 -11.60 -1.97 11.70
CA TYR A 58 -10.42 -2.12 10.83
C TYR A 58 -9.74 -0.77 10.66
N VAL A 59 -8.41 -0.78 10.48
CA VAL A 59 -7.64 0.44 10.24
C VAL A 59 -7.08 0.41 8.82
N ILE A 60 -7.24 1.51 8.11
CA ILE A 60 -6.66 1.73 6.79
C ILE A 60 -5.64 2.84 6.90
N ILE A 61 -4.39 2.56 6.54
CA ILE A 61 -3.32 3.56 6.47
C ILE A 61 -2.97 3.74 4.99
N ASN A 62 -3.17 4.95 4.47
CA ASN A 62 -2.96 5.25 3.05
C ASN A 62 -1.87 6.32 2.89
N LEU A 63 -0.83 6.01 2.11
CA LEU A 63 0.23 6.93 1.73
C LEU A 63 -0.16 7.63 0.41
N TRP A 64 -0.21 8.95 0.42
CA TRP A 64 -0.74 9.73 -0.69
C TRP A 64 -0.05 11.08 -0.89
N ALA A 65 -0.30 11.72 -2.04
CA ALA A 65 0.09 13.11 -2.33
C ALA A 65 -0.88 13.76 -3.32
N THR A 66 -0.96 15.09 -3.34
CA THR A 66 -1.86 15.83 -4.25
C THR A 66 -1.42 15.77 -5.72
N TRP A 67 -0.15 15.50 -5.99
CA TRP A 67 0.41 15.36 -7.34
C TRP A 67 0.29 13.91 -7.88
N CYS A 68 -0.15 12.97 -7.06
CA CYS A 68 -0.25 11.56 -7.41
C CYS A 68 -1.62 11.27 -8.03
N THR A 69 -1.71 11.17 -9.35
CA THR A 69 -2.98 10.91 -10.04
C THR A 69 -3.73 9.67 -9.54
N PRO A 70 -3.11 8.47 -9.40
CA PRO A 70 -3.82 7.30 -8.89
C PRO A 70 -4.25 7.45 -7.42
N CYS A 71 -3.54 8.27 -6.61
CA CYS A 71 -3.99 8.57 -5.25
C CYS A 71 -5.29 9.37 -5.26
N ILE A 72 -5.42 10.33 -6.17
CA ILE A 72 -6.63 11.16 -6.33
C ILE A 72 -7.83 10.30 -6.74
N GLU A 73 -7.62 9.27 -7.55
CA GLU A 73 -8.68 8.37 -8.02
C GLU A 73 -9.27 7.51 -6.90
N GLU A 74 -8.48 7.17 -5.86
CA GLU A 74 -8.92 6.29 -4.77
C GLU A 74 -9.55 7.01 -3.56
N VAL A 75 -9.31 8.32 -3.37
CA VAL A 75 -9.76 9.03 -2.15
C VAL A 75 -11.27 8.95 -1.91
N GLY A 76 -12.07 8.88 -2.98
CA GLY A 76 -13.52 8.70 -2.89
C GLY A 76 -13.91 7.35 -2.27
N TYR A 77 -13.22 6.28 -2.62
CA TYR A 77 -13.46 4.94 -2.04
C TYR A 77 -13.01 4.89 -0.57
N LEU A 78 -11.88 5.54 -0.24
CA LEU A 78 -11.41 5.64 1.14
C LEU A 78 -12.39 6.44 2.00
N GLN A 79 -12.97 7.52 1.48
CA GLN A 79 -14.01 8.29 2.17
C GLN A 79 -15.28 7.44 2.36
N GLU A 80 -15.72 6.68 1.35
CA GLU A 80 -16.88 5.80 1.45
C GLU A 80 -16.67 4.72 2.53
N LEU A 81 -15.48 4.09 2.58
CA LEU A 81 -15.12 3.14 3.63
C LEU A 81 -15.18 3.78 5.03
N HIS A 82 -14.62 4.98 5.18
CA HIS A 82 -14.66 5.74 6.42
C HIS A 82 -16.09 6.02 6.87
N ASP A 83 -16.98 6.42 5.96
CA ASP A 83 -18.37 6.78 6.26
C ASP A 83 -19.21 5.59 6.72
N THR A 84 -18.78 4.34 6.46
CA THR A 84 -19.46 3.14 6.99
C THR A 84 -19.34 3.03 8.51
N GLY A 85 -18.34 3.67 9.12
CA GLY A 85 -18.00 3.55 10.55
C GLY A 85 -17.32 2.24 10.95
N ASN A 86 -17.13 1.30 10.01
CA ASN A 86 -16.43 0.03 10.24
C ASN A 86 -14.91 0.15 10.01
N PHE A 87 -14.49 1.18 9.27
CA PHE A 87 -13.11 1.43 8.93
C PHE A 87 -12.65 2.77 9.48
N TYR A 88 -11.50 2.75 10.11
CA TYR A 88 -10.80 3.96 10.49
C TYR A 88 -9.71 4.26 9.47
N VAL A 89 -9.90 5.34 8.70
CA VAL A 89 -8.96 5.70 7.63
C VAL A 89 -8.01 6.80 8.11
N ILE A 90 -6.71 6.62 7.85
CA ILE A 90 -5.63 7.55 8.13
C ILE A 90 -4.85 7.79 6.85
N GLY A 91 -4.90 9.00 6.32
CA GLY A 91 -4.03 9.43 5.22
C GLY A 91 -2.69 9.95 5.76
N LEU A 92 -1.60 9.53 5.16
CA LEU A 92 -0.25 10.03 5.43
C LEU A 92 0.26 10.75 4.19
N LEU A 93 0.47 12.07 4.29
CA LEU A 93 0.97 12.90 3.19
C LEU A 93 2.46 12.63 2.95
N VAL A 94 2.84 12.16 1.77
CA VAL A 94 4.23 11.84 1.45
C VAL A 94 4.76 12.79 0.38
N ASP A 95 5.88 13.44 0.68
CA ASP A 95 6.63 14.29 -0.25
C ASP A 95 5.77 15.36 -0.95
N ASP A 96 4.95 16.08 -0.16
CA ASP A 96 4.08 17.15 -0.64
C ASP A 96 3.93 18.27 0.39
N SER A 97 3.39 19.40 -0.05
CA SER A 97 3.18 20.56 0.81
C SER A 97 1.88 20.44 1.61
N GLU A 98 1.96 20.78 2.90
CA GLU A 98 0.77 20.84 3.75
C GLU A 98 -0.31 21.80 3.20
N THR A 99 0.08 22.87 2.51
CA THR A 99 -0.85 23.84 1.95
C THR A 99 -1.68 23.20 0.85
N ASN A 100 -1.02 22.55 -0.13
CA ASN A 100 -1.71 21.86 -1.22
C ASN A 100 -2.63 20.76 -0.66
N ALA A 101 -2.13 19.99 0.32
CA ALA A 101 -2.91 18.93 0.95
C ALA A 101 -4.17 19.47 1.65
N LYS A 102 -4.08 20.57 2.39
CA LYS A 102 -5.22 21.20 3.06
C LYS A 102 -6.27 21.68 2.06
N GLU A 103 -5.84 22.30 0.95
CA GLU A 103 -6.75 22.71 -0.13
C GLU A 103 -7.45 21.48 -0.75
N PHE A 104 -6.69 20.45 -1.09
CA PHE A 104 -7.22 19.22 -1.67
C PHE A 104 -8.23 18.53 -0.74
N ILE A 105 -7.92 18.37 0.56
CA ILE A 105 -8.82 17.79 1.56
C ILE A 105 -10.16 18.52 1.59
N LEU A 106 -10.13 19.86 1.56
CA LEU A 106 -11.33 20.69 1.54
C LEU A 106 -12.11 20.54 0.22
N GLU A 107 -11.44 20.55 -0.91
CA GLU A 107 -12.05 20.43 -2.24
C GLU A 107 -12.74 19.06 -2.42
N GLN A 108 -12.11 18.00 -1.92
CA GLN A 108 -12.65 16.63 -2.00
C GLN A 108 -13.61 16.28 -0.88
N ASN A 109 -13.82 17.20 0.09
CA ASN A 109 -14.65 17.01 1.29
C ASN A 109 -14.23 15.75 2.09
N LEU A 110 -12.93 15.51 2.24
CA LEU A 110 -12.43 14.38 2.99
C LEU A 110 -12.61 14.63 4.49
N THR A 111 -13.25 13.70 5.20
CA THR A 111 -13.53 13.80 6.63
C THR A 111 -12.69 12.87 7.49
N TYR A 112 -12.03 11.87 6.86
CA TYR A 112 -11.10 11.01 7.56
C TYR A 112 -9.80 11.73 7.91
N GLN A 113 -9.09 11.21 8.89
CA GLN A 113 -7.89 11.84 9.43
C GLN A 113 -6.73 11.85 8.42
N ASN A 114 -6.08 13.00 8.28
CA ASN A 114 -4.90 13.15 7.45
C ASN A 114 -3.75 13.75 8.27
N VAL A 115 -2.63 13.04 8.32
CA VAL A 115 -1.36 13.52 8.89
C VAL A 115 -0.59 14.24 7.79
N LEU A 116 -0.25 15.50 8.02
CA LEU A 116 0.43 16.35 7.03
C LEU A 116 1.88 16.66 7.42
N SER A 117 2.26 16.46 8.69
CA SER A 117 3.61 16.74 9.19
C SER A 117 4.61 15.68 8.72
N GLN A 118 5.56 16.07 7.87
CA GLN A 118 6.56 15.16 7.31
C GLN A 118 7.41 14.49 8.41
N ASP A 119 7.85 15.24 9.42
CA ASP A 119 8.68 14.71 10.52
C ASP A 119 7.99 13.54 11.25
N LYS A 120 6.68 13.63 11.44
CA LYS A 120 5.88 12.59 12.09
C LYS A 120 5.70 11.38 11.20
N ILE A 121 5.43 11.62 9.92
CA ILE A 121 5.23 10.58 8.92
C ILE A 121 6.52 9.77 8.71
N GLU A 122 7.66 10.43 8.53
CA GLU A 122 8.96 9.77 8.32
C GLU A 122 9.27 8.74 9.41
N SER A 123 9.04 9.10 10.67
CA SER A 123 9.23 8.15 11.78
C SER A 123 8.25 6.98 11.71
N PHE A 124 6.99 7.24 11.39
CA PHE A 124 5.94 6.22 11.40
C PHE A 124 6.07 5.21 10.26
N ILE A 125 6.37 5.65 9.03
CA ILE A 125 6.46 4.79 7.85
C ILE A 125 7.67 3.85 7.84
N THR A 126 8.61 4.01 8.79
CA THR A 126 9.72 3.06 8.98
C THR A 126 9.27 1.69 9.50
N GLN A 127 8.04 1.59 10.00
CA GLN A 127 7.50 0.35 10.57
C GLN A 127 7.12 -0.69 9.51
N PHE A 128 6.96 -0.30 8.25
CA PHE A 128 6.53 -1.19 7.18
C PHE A 128 7.24 -0.89 5.86
N PHE A 129 7.25 -1.89 5.00
CA PHE A 129 7.78 -1.71 3.66
C PHE A 129 6.76 -1.01 2.75
N TRP A 130 7.20 -0.04 1.98
CA TRP A 130 6.45 0.61 0.91
C TRP A 130 7.42 1.01 -0.21
N SER A 131 6.98 0.96 -1.46
CA SER A 131 7.83 1.19 -2.64
C SER A 131 7.44 2.44 -3.44
N GLY A 132 6.33 3.06 -3.10
CA GLY A 132 5.79 4.24 -3.79
C GLY A 132 4.38 4.56 -3.32
N ILE A 133 3.74 5.54 -3.95
CA ILE A 133 2.36 5.95 -3.66
C ILE A 133 1.45 5.74 -4.89
N PRO A 134 0.18 5.37 -4.68
CA PRO A 134 -0.39 5.07 -3.37
C PRO A 134 0.08 3.71 -2.82
N THR A 135 0.23 3.63 -1.51
CA THR A 135 0.35 2.38 -0.78
C THR A 135 -0.69 2.39 0.34
N THR A 136 -1.48 1.33 0.44
CA THR A 136 -2.55 1.22 1.44
C THR A 136 -2.37 -0.05 2.26
N LEU A 137 -2.25 0.10 3.58
CA LEU A 137 -2.25 -1.00 4.53
C LEU A 137 -3.65 -1.17 5.10
N LEU A 138 -4.15 -2.41 5.10
CA LEU A 138 -5.35 -2.81 5.81
C LEU A 138 -4.94 -3.59 7.06
N LEU A 139 -5.37 -3.12 8.22
CA LEU A 139 -5.09 -3.73 9.51
C LEU A 139 -6.39 -4.24 10.15
N ASP A 140 -6.26 -5.34 10.88
CA ASP A 140 -7.32 -5.85 11.74
C ASP A 140 -7.51 -4.98 13.02
N PRO A 141 -8.54 -5.24 13.84
CA PRO A 141 -8.73 -4.52 15.10
C PRO A 141 -7.61 -4.69 16.14
N ASN A 142 -6.68 -5.64 15.96
CA ASN A 142 -5.49 -5.81 16.80
C ASN A 142 -4.26 -5.07 16.23
N PHE A 143 -4.44 -4.35 15.10
CA PHE A 143 -3.40 -3.65 14.35
C PHE A 143 -2.38 -4.58 13.67
N GLU A 144 -2.79 -5.81 13.37
CA GLU A 144 -2.03 -6.72 12.53
C GLU A 144 -2.34 -6.46 11.05
N VAL A 145 -1.31 -6.40 10.21
CA VAL A 145 -1.47 -6.14 8.78
C VAL A 145 -2.13 -7.35 8.12
N LEU A 146 -3.34 -7.17 7.62
CA LEU A 146 -4.05 -8.17 6.82
C LEU A 146 -3.56 -8.17 5.38
N HIS A 147 -3.36 -6.97 4.81
CA HIS A 147 -2.87 -6.83 3.45
C HIS A 147 -2.21 -5.46 3.20
N THR A 148 -1.28 -5.43 2.25
CA THR A 148 -0.65 -4.20 1.75
C THR A 148 -0.91 -4.11 0.25
N PHE A 149 -1.63 -3.08 -0.16
CA PHE A 149 -1.90 -2.78 -1.56
C PHE A 149 -0.83 -1.81 -2.08
N ASN A 150 -0.11 -2.20 -3.13
CA ASN A 150 0.81 -1.34 -3.84
C ASN A 150 0.14 -0.85 -5.13
N GLY A 151 -0.44 0.34 -5.10
CA GLY A 151 -1.27 0.91 -6.15
C GLY A 151 -2.66 1.29 -5.65
N PRO A 152 -3.52 1.88 -6.52
CA PRO A 152 -4.82 2.38 -6.10
C PRO A 152 -5.76 1.24 -5.68
N VAL A 153 -6.57 1.50 -4.66
CA VAL A 153 -7.58 0.57 -4.13
C VAL A 153 -8.99 0.98 -4.53
N THR A 154 -9.90 0.00 -4.58
CA THR A 154 -11.34 0.23 -4.65
C THR A 154 -12.03 -0.24 -3.37
N TYR A 155 -13.28 0.16 -3.21
CA TYR A 155 -14.12 -0.27 -2.08
C TYR A 155 -14.19 -1.81 -1.99
N GLU A 156 -14.45 -2.48 -3.11
CA GLU A 156 -14.59 -3.94 -3.18
C GLU A 156 -13.28 -4.65 -2.83
N MET A 157 -12.14 -4.13 -3.30
CA MET A 157 -10.84 -4.72 -3.00
C MET A 157 -10.57 -4.80 -1.49
N ILE A 158 -10.97 -3.78 -0.73
CA ILE A 158 -10.83 -3.78 0.73
C ILE A 158 -11.79 -4.77 1.37
N LEU A 159 -13.05 -4.83 0.92
CA LEU A 159 -14.07 -5.71 1.50
C LEU A 159 -13.75 -7.19 1.32
N ASP A 160 -13.06 -7.58 0.26
CA ASP A 160 -12.67 -8.97 -0.01
C ASP A 160 -11.76 -9.56 1.09
N TYR A 161 -11.06 -8.70 1.87
CA TYR A 161 -10.17 -9.12 2.97
C TYR A 161 -10.83 -9.14 4.34
N VAL A 162 -12.04 -8.59 4.49
CA VAL A 162 -12.72 -8.43 5.78
C VAL A 162 -14.07 -9.16 5.86
N SER A 163 -14.44 -9.87 4.80
CA SER A 163 -15.69 -10.63 4.67
C SER A 163 -15.62 -12.06 5.19
#